data_1d82a82ceda0e9b1efd530a65e5f90d1
#
_entry.id   1d82a82ceda0e9b1efd530a65e5f90d1
#
_cell.length_a   1.000
_cell.length_b   1.000
_cell.length_c   1.000
_cell.angle_alpha   90.00
_cell.angle_beta   90.00
_cell.angle_gamma   90.00
#
_symmetry.space_group_name_H-M   'P 1'
#
loop_
_entity.id
_entity.type
_entity.pdbx_description
1 polymer ?
#
loop_
_entity_poly.entity_id
_entity_poly.type
_entity_poly.pdbx_seq_one_letter_code
_entity_poly.pdbx_strand_id
1 'polypeptide(L)'
;MLEIMLQHITESELVYLARVAFGGLLGLCIGIERSRRQKEAGMATHFIVACAATLLTCISLWFKKDAGDLGDGSRVAAQIVSGIGFLGSGIIFFRRESLRGLTTAAGIWATAAIGMCAATGMYLLAVGSTFGIILFQGINHSSLLKRNSTHLFLVKLEYNDNIMERMRYFFGFYNFHRFKITSNGEKVTNDEITAANGDHEKLAQRRVMVEAVIRPTQHCSVESIAQFIYKNPEIKSIERLEDL
;
A
#
# COMPACT_ATOMS: atom_id res chain seq x y z
N MET A 1 43.91 17.71 -17.13
CA MET A 1 42.79 16.81 -17.37
C MET A 1 41.43 17.51 -17.09
N LEU A 2 41.26 18.15 -15.92
CA LEU A 2 40.01 18.84 -15.56
C LEU A 2 39.70 20.03 -16.49
N GLU A 3 40.70 20.86 -16.88
CA GLU A 3 40.52 21.97 -17.79
C GLU A 3 40.14 21.55 -19.22
N ILE A 4 40.66 20.43 -19.71
CA ILE A 4 40.29 19.87 -21.01
C ILE A 4 38.85 19.34 -20.99
N MET A 5 38.40 18.74 -19.90
CA MET A 5 37.02 18.31 -19.73
C MET A 5 36.05 19.49 -19.65
N LEU A 6 36.42 20.58 -18.96
CA LEU A 6 35.59 21.79 -18.83
C LEU A 6 35.42 22.55 -20.14
N GLN A 7 36.42 22.50 -21.06
CA GLN A 7 36.34 23.11 -22.41
C GLN A 7 35.38 22.39 -23.36
N HIS A 8 34.97 21.15 -23.06
CA HIS A 8 34.07 20.34 -23.89
C HIS A 8 32.63 20.33 -23.41
N ILE A 9 32.32 21.00 -22.28
CA ILE A 9 30.93 21.09 -21.77
C ILE A 9 30.18 22.05 -22.68
N THR A 10 29.24 21.50 -23.43
CA THR A 10 28.34 22.28 -24.27
C THR A 10 27.21 22.89 -23.45
N GLU A 11 26.68 24.04 -23.87
CA GLU A 11 25.52 24.68 -23.19
C GLU A 11 24.34 23.71 -23.07
N SER A 12 24.18 22.80 -24.02
CA SER A 12 23.14 21.77 -24.01
C SER A 12 23.33 20.75 -22.87
N GLU A 13 24.57 20.36 -22.55
CA GLU A 13 24.86 19.41 -21.46
C GLU A 13 24.54 20.04 -20.09
N LEU A 14 24.86 21.32 -19.92
CA LEU A 14 24.52 22.05 -18.68
C LEU A 14 23.00 22.13 -18.47
N VAL A 15 22.26 22.37 -19.56
CA VAL A 15 20.78 22.38 -19.51
C VAL A 15 20.24 21.01 -19.15
N TYR A 16 20.77 19.92 -19.71
CA TYR A 16 20.33 18.57 -19.38
C TYR A 16 20.67 18.21 -17.94
N LEU A 17 21.86 18.58 -17.45
CA LEU A 17 22.22 18.38 -16.06
C LEU A 17 21.28 19.12 -15.11
N ALA A 18 20.94 20.37 -15.42
CA ALA A 18 19.98 21.15 -14.64
C ALA A 18 18.58 20.51 -14.63
N ARG A 19 18.14 19.96 -15.77
CA ARG A 19 16.85 19.23 -15.85
C ARG A 19 16.85 17.96 -15.01
N VAL A 20 17.96 17.19 -15.02
CA VAL A 20 18.10 15.98 -14.19
C VAL A 20 18.08 16.34 -12.72
N ALA A 21 18.83 17.37 -12.31
CA ALA A 21 18.81 17.86 -10.94
C ALA A 21 17.40 18.34 -10.52
N PHE A 22 16.72 19.07 -11.38
CA PHE A 22 15.36 19.55 -11.14
C PHE A 22 14.36 18.39 -11.01
N GLY A 23 14.39 17.42 -11.94
CA GLY A 23 13.55 16.22 -11.87
C GLY A 23 13.80 15.43 -10.58
N GLY A 24 15.08 15.25 -10.22
CA GLY A 24 15.49 14.61 -8.97
C GLY A 24 14.95 15.31 -7.74
N LEU A 25 15.00 16.65 -7.69
CA LEU A 25 14.44 17.43 -6.58
C LEU A 25 12.92 17.23 -6.44
N LEU A 26 12.18 17.19 -7.55
CA LEU A 26 10.75 16.91 -7.53
C LEU A 26 10.46 15.50 -7.01
N GLY A 27 11.24 14.50 -7.47
CA GLY A 27 11.17 13.14 -6.94
C GLY A 27 11.50 13.06 -5.45
N LEU A 28 12.52 13.83 -4.99
CA LEU A 28 12.87 13.93 -3.59
C LEU A 28 11.72 14.50 -2.74
N CYS A 29 11.03 15.54 -3.22
CA CYS A 29 9.86 16.10 -2.53
C CYS A 29 8.77 15.06 -2.27
N ILE A 30 8.44 14.25 -3.28
CA ILE A 30 7.50 13.13 -3.14
C ILE A 30 8.05 12.10 -2.15
N GLY A 31 9.33 11.73 -2.30
CA GLY A 31 10.00 10.74 -1.48
C GLY A 31 10.08 11.12 0.00
N ILE A 32 10.25 12.39 0.34
CA ILE A 32 10.22 12.90 1.72
C ILE A 32 8.85 12.63 2.34
N GLU A 33 7.79 12.94 1.63
CA GLU A 33 6.42 12.67 2.08
C GLU A 33 6.20 11.16 2.30
N ARG A 34 6.68 10.32 1.37
CA ARG A 34 6.59 8.85 1.49
C ARG A 34 7.39 8.31 2.69
N SER A 35 8.62 8.77 2.88
CA SER A 35 9.46 8.38 4.01
C SER A 35 8.87 8.78 5.36
N ARG A 36 8.32 9.99 5.48
CA ARG A 36 7.62 10.44 6.70
C ARG A 36 6.45 9.55 7.07
N ARG A 37 5.85 8.88 6.07
CA ARG A 37 4.70 7.97 6.26
C ARG A 37 5.09 6.50 6.29
N GLN A 38 6.38 6.19 6.40
CA GLN A 38 6.91 4.82 6.47
C GLN A 38 6.38 3.92 5.35
N LYS A 39 6.32 4.46 4.11
CA LYS A 39 5.97 3.69 2.91
C LYS A 39 7.18 2.94 2.38
N GLU A 40 6.94 1.84 1.65
CA GLU A 40 7.98 0.92 1.15
C GLU A 40 9.01 1.64 0.27
N ALA A 41 8.58 2.58 -0.58
CA ALA A 41 9.46 3.42 -1.38
C ALA A 41 9.54 4.83 -0.78
N GLY A 42 10.74 5.23 -0.38
CA GLY A 42 11.03 6.51 0.26
C GLY A 42 11.82 7.49 -0.62
N MET A 43 12.61 8.36 0.03
CA MET A 43 13.38 9.44 -0.60
C MET A 43 14.31 8.95 -1.70
N ALA A 44 15.15 7.96 -1.41
CA ALA A 44 16.15 7.47 -2.35
C ALA A 44 15.50 6.88 -3.61
N THR A 45 14.46 6.09 -3.46
CA THR A 45 13.76 5.45 -4.58
C THR A 45 13.14 6.49 -5.52
N HIS A 46 12.40 7.46 -4.99
CA HIS A 46 11.76 8.49 -5.80
C HIS A 46 12.77 9.43 -6.46
N PHE A 47 13.83 9.80 -5.74
CA PHE A 47 14.91 10.59 -6.30
C PHE A 47 15.58 9.90 -7.49
N ILE A 48 15.99 8.63 -7.31
CA ILE A 48 16.68 7.86 -8.35
C ILE A 48 15.77 7.63 -9.57
N VAL A 49 14.51 7.28 -9.35
CA VAL A 49 13.53 7.08 -10.43
C VAL A 49 13.31 8.36 -11.23
N ALA A 50 13.14 9.50 -10.56
CA ALA A 50 13.00 10.78 -11.23
C ALA A 50 14.25 11.16 -12.04
N CYS A 51 15.46 11.04 -11.43
CA CYS A 51 16.71 11.30 -12.12
C CYS A 51 16.89 10.40 -13.34
N ALA A 52 16.66 9.11 -13.20
CA ALA A 52 16.83 8.14 -14.28
C ALA A 52 15.84 8.40 -15.42
N ALA A 53 14.56 8.64 -15.12
CA ALA A 53 13.56 8.96 -16.12
C ALA A 53 13.87 10.27 -16.85
N THR A 54 14.33 11.30 -16.13
CA THR A 54 14.76 12.57 -16.72
C THR A 54 15.97 12.37 -17.63
N LEU A 55 17.00 11.66 -17.16
CA LEU A 55 18.23 11.40 -17.91
C LEU A 55 17.94 10.63 -19.20
N LEU A 56 17.19 9.52 -19.12
CA LEU A 56 16.84 8.72 -20.29
C LEU A 56 16.04 9.53 -21.33
N THR A 57 15.15 10.41 -20.85
CA THR A 57 14.39 11.29 -21.73
C THR A 57 15.27 12.36 -22.34
N CYS A 58 16.22 12.94 -21.61
CA CYS A 58 17.23 13.87 -22.18
C CYS A 58 18.07 13.21 -23.26
N ILE A 59 18.51 11.96 -23.05
CA ILE A 59 19.23 11.18 -24.04
C ILE A 59 18.37 10.99 -25.29
N SER A 60 17.09 10.65 -25.14
CA SER A 60 16.16 10.52 -26.26
C SER A 60 15.99 11.82 -27.04
N LEU A 61 15.89 12.95 -26.36
CA LEU A 61 15.82 14.27 -26.99
C LEU A 61 17.11 14.64 -27.74
N TRP A 62 18.26 14.25 -27.18
CA TRP A 62 19.55 14.47 -27.83
C TRP A 62 19.65 13.66 -29.14
N PHE A 63 19.31 12.37 -29.14
CA PHE A 63 19.26 11.57 -30.35
C PHE A 63 18.30 12.10 -31.41
N LYS A 64 17.13 12.59 -30.98
CA LYS A 64 16.16 13.20 -31.91
C LYS A 64 16.74 14.47 -32.59
N LYS A 65 17.48 15.28 -31.82
CA LYS A 65 18.12 16.51 -32.36
C LYS A 65 19.21 16.17 -33.38
N ASP A 66 19.99 15.10 -33.13
CA ASP A 66 21.09 14.68 -33.97
C ASP A 66 20.63 13.95 -35.26
N ALA A 67 19.63 13.07 -35.13
CA ALA A 67 19.07 12.27 -36.23
C ALA A 67 18.02 13.02 -37.10
N GLY A 68 17.66 14.25 -36.73
CA GLY A 68 16.62 15.02 -37.42
C GLY A 68 15.23 14.36 -37.29
N ASP A 69 14.41 14.49 -38.31
CA ASP A 69 13.01 13.99 -38.33
C ASP A 69 12.89 12.43 -38.30
N LEU A 70 14.00 11.72 -38.48
CA LEU A 70 14.03 10.24 -38.43
C LEU A 70 14.06 9.69 -37.00
N GLY A 71 14.32 10.51 -35.99
CA GLY A 71 14.40 10.12 -34.60
C GLY A 71 13.04 10.13 -33.88
N ASP A 72 12.51 8.97 -33.55
CA ASP A 72 11.29 8.85 -32.72
C ASP A 72 11.62 8.91 -31.22
N GLY A 73 11.55 10.13 -30.66
CA GLY A 73 11.78 10.35 -29.22
C GLY A 73 10.73 9.71 -28.30
N SER A 74 9.57 9.27 -28.83
CA SER A 74 8.51 8.64 -28.03
C SER A 74 8.83 7.19 -27.64
N ARG A 75 9.70 6.52 -28.40
CA ARG A 75 10.08 5.12 -28.12
C ARG A 75 10.74 4.94 -26.76
N VAL A 76 11.65 5.85 -26.38
CA VAL A 76 12.32 5.76 -25.07
C VAL A 76 11.31 6.06 -23.96
N ALA A 77 10.41 7.02 -24.14
CA ALA A 77 9.35 7.30 -23.19
C ALA A 77 8.45 6.06 -22.96
N ALA A 78 8.06 5.36 -24.03
CA ALA A 78 7.29 4.10 -23.94
C ALA A 78 8.04 3.01 -23.18
N GLN A 79 9.37 2.88 -23.37
CA GLN A 79 10.20 1.92 -22.66
C GLN A 79 10.37 2.29 -21.16
N ILE A 80 10.47 3.58 -20.83
CA ILE A 80 10.49 4.04 -19.45
C ILE A 80 9.19 3.63 -18.76
N VAL A 81 8.03 3.90 -19.35
CA VAL A 81 6.71 3.55 -18.79
C VAL A 81 6.59 2.05 -18.55
N SER A 82 7.03 1.23 -19.51
CA SER A 82 7.05 -0.24 -19.37
C SER A 82 8.02 -0.70 -18.27
N GLY A 83 9.25 -0.18 -18.26
CA GLY A 83 10.29 -0.56 -17.29
C GLY A 83 9.93 -0.21 -15.85
N ILE A 84 9.31 0.95 -15.61
CA ILE A 84 8.82 1.33 -14.29
C ILE A 84 7.67 0.43 -13.83
N GLY A 85 6.87 -0.11 -14.75
CA GLY A 85 5.84 -1.11 -14.45
C GLY A 85 6.43 -2.36 -13.79
N PHE A 86 7.60 -2.82 -14.24
CA PHE A 86 8.32 -3.94 -13.62
C PHE A 86 8.74 -3.64 -12.18
N LEU A 87 9.34 -2.46 -11.92
CA LEU A 87 9.68 -2.03 -10.56
C LEU A 87 8.44 -1.88 -9.67
N GLY A 88 7.37 -1.32 -10.20
CA GLY A 88 6.09 -1.18 -9.50
C GLY A 88 5.51 -2.53 -9.10
N SER A 89 5.56 -3.52 -9.99
CA SER A 89 5.05 -4.87 -9.70
C SER A 89 5.82 -5.56 -8.56
N GLY A 90 7.14 -5.32 -8.46
CA GLY A 90 7.99 -5.86 -7.40
C GLY A 90 7.67 -5.34 -5.99
N ILE A 91 6.92 -4.22 -5.88
CA ILE A 91 6.52 -3.63 -4.59
C ILE A 91 5.13 -4.11 -4.16
N ILE A 92 4.35 -4.67 -5.09
CA ILE A 92 3.01 -5.17 -4.80
C ILE A 92 3.11 -6.60 -4.27
N PHE A 93 2.67 -6.83 -3.04
CA PHE A 93 2.72 -8.14 -2.40
C PHE A 93 1.48 -8.44 -1.58
N PHE A 94 1.18 -9.73 -1.45
CA PHE A 94 0.11 -10.23 -0.59
C PHE A 94 0.62 -10.42 0.84
N ARG A 95 -0.05 -9.81 1.80
CA ARG A 95 0.22 -10.03 3.22
C ARG A 95 -1.10 -10.27 3.96
N ARG A 96 -1.24 -11.44 4.59
CA ARG A 96 -2.45 -11.82 5.35
C ARG A 96 -3.75 -11.50 4.60
N GLU A 97 -3.82 -11.92 3.32
CA GLU A 97 -5.00 -11.75 2.45
C GLU A 97 -5.32 -10.30 2.01
N SER A 98 -4.44 -9.34 2.28
CA SER A 98 -4.52 -7.98 1.75
C SER A 98 -3.42 -7.70 0.74
N LEU A 99 -3.78 -6.98 -0.33
CA LEU A 99 -2.85 -6.51 -1.34
C LEU A 99 -2.25 -5.19 -0.86
N ARG A 100 -0.91 -5.14 -0.68
CA ARG A 100 -0.18 -3.94 -0.25
C ARG A 100 0.74 -3.45 -1.35
N GLY A 101 1.16 -2.18 -1.27
CA GLY A 101 2.10 -1.57 -2.20
C GLY A 101 1.49 -0.92 -3.44
N LEU A 102 0.18 -1.06 -3.72
CA LEU A 102 -0.47 -0.46 -4.90
C LEU A 102 -0.25 1.04 -5.02
N THR A 103 -0.50 1.79 -3.95
CA THR A 103 -0.32 3.26 -3.93
C THR A 103 1.16 3.63 -4.07
N THR A 104 2.06 2.83 -3.51
CA THR A 104 3.51 3.02 -3.62
C THR A 104 3.97 2.80 -5.07
N ALA A 105 3.52 1.72 -5.71
CA ALA A 105 3.81 1.43 -7.11
C ALA A 105 3.29 2.54 -8.06
N ALA A 106 2.06 3.00 -7.85
CA ALA A 106 1.49 4.12 -8.59
C ALA A 106 2.29 5.42 -8.37
N GLY A 107 2.78 5.65 -7.15
CA GLY A 107 3.63 6.81 -6.83
C GLY A 107 4.96 6.80 -7.57
N ILE A 108 5.61 5.65 -7.68
CA ILE A 108 6.86 5.48 -8.43
C ILE A 108 6.62 5.73 -9.93
N TRP A 109 5.53 5.15 -10.46
CA TRP A 109 5.14 5.36 -11.86
C TRP A 109 4.91 6.84 -12.18
N ALA A 110 4.17 7.56 -11.33
CA ALA A 110 3.94 8.98 -11.46
C ALA A 110 5.23 9.81 -11.33
N THR A 111 6.15 9.41 -10.45
CA THR A 111 7.45 10.07 -10.29
C THR A 111 8.31 9.98 -11.56
N ALA A 112 8.29 8.85 -12.25
CA ALA A 112 8.96 8.73 -13.55
C ALA A 112 8.34 9.67 -14.60
N ALA A 113 7.00 9.77 -14.66
CA ALA A 113 6.32 10.70 -15.55
C ALA A 113 6.70 12.16 -15.27
N ILE A 114 6.82 12.56 -14.00
CA ILE A 114 7.30 13.89 -13.59
C ILE A 114 8.73 14.13 -14.08
N GLY A 115 9.60 13.14 -13.97
CA GLY A 115 10.97 13.20 -14.51
C GLY A 115 10.98 13.41 -16.02
N MET A 116 10.13 12.71 -16.76
CA MET A 116 9.98 12.91 -18.21
C MET A 116 9.51 14.33 -18.55
N CYS A 117 8.55 14.87 -17.79
CA CYS A 117 8.11 16.27 -17.95
C CYS A 117 9.24 17.28 -17.70
N ALA A 118 10.07 17.04 -16.68
CA ALA A 118 11.25 17.88 -16.39
C ALA A 118 12.24 17.86 -17.55
N ALA A 119 12.48 16.69 -18.16
CA ALA A 119 13.38 16.53 -19.30
C ALA A 119 12.90 17.28 -20.54
N THR A 120 11.60 17.27 -20.81
CA THR A 120 11.01 17.93 -21.98
C THR A 120 10.83 19.45 -21.81
N GLY A 121 11.14 19.99 -20.62
CA GLY A 121 10.97 21.42 -20.32
C GLY A 121 9.55 21.80 -19.89
N MET A 122 8.67 20.84 -19.66
CA MET A 122 7.30 21.06 -19.17
C MET A 122 7.28 21.29 -17.65
N TYR A 123 8.02 22.30 -17.20
CA TYR A 123 8.28 22.53 -15.77
C TYR A 123 7.01 22.80 -14.96
N LEU A 124 6.08 23.60 -15.50
CA LEU A 124 4.81 23.89 -14.81
C LEU A 124 4.00 22.61 -14.58
N LEU A 125 3.96 21.73 -15.58
CA LEU A 125 3.28 20.43 -15.45
C LEU A 125 3.98 19.54 -14.42
N ALA A 126 5.32 19.49 -14.44
CA ALA A 126 6.10 18.71 -13.49
C ALA A 126 5.87 19.17 -12.03
N VAL A 127 5.95 20.49 -11.78
CA VAL A 127 5.70 21.07 -10.44
C VAL A 127 4.25 20.88 -10.01
N GLY A 128 3.30 21.18 -10.89
CA GLY A 128 1.85 21.04 -10.60
C GLY A 128 1.46 19.60 -10.28
N SER A 129 2.00 18.63 -11.04
CA SER A 129 1.77 17.20 -10.78
C SER A 129 2.39 16.76 -9.46
N THR A 130 3.61 17.21 -9.16
CA THR A 130 4.27 16.92 -7.86
C THR A 130 3.43 17.42 -6.70
N PHE A 131 3.00 18.68 -6.76
CA PHE A 131 2.17 19.28 -5.73
C PHE A 131 0.82 18.56 -5.60
N GLY A 132 0.16 18.26 -6.71
CA GLY A 132 -1.12 17.52 -6.73
C GLY A 132 -1.01 16.16 -6.09
N ILE A 133 0.07 15.41 -6.38
CA ILE A 133 0.31 14.09 -5.79
C ILE A 133 0.53 14.21 -4.28
N ILE A 134 1.39 15.11 -3.83
CA ILE A 134 1.66 15.32 -2.40
C ILE A 134 0.39 15.75 -1.66
N LEU A 135 -0.38 16.67 -2.24
CA LEU A 135 -1.64 17.13 -1.67
C LEU A 135 -2.65 16.00 -1.53
N PHE A 136 -2.90 15.24 -2.60
CA PHE A 136 -3.85 14.12 -2.60
C PHE A 136 -3.45 13.04 -1.58
N GLN A 137 -2.17 12.68 -1.58
CA GLN A 137 -1.65 11.72 -0.62
C GLN A 137 -1.74 12.25 0.82
N GLY A 138 -1.60 13.59 1.00
CA GLY A 138 -1.80 14.28 2.26
C GLY A 138 -3.23 14.17 2.78
N ILE A 139 -4.18 14.49 1.94
CA ILE A 139 -5.62 14.46 2.26
C ILE A 139 -6.10 13.05 2.56
N ASN A 140 -5.67 12.07 1.76
CA ASN A 140 -6.09 10.68 1.94
C ASN A 140 -5.65 10.06 3.29
N HIS A 141 -4.65 10.66 3.94
CA HIS A 141 -4.18 10.23 5.27
C HIS A 141 -4.75 11.08 6.40
N SER A 142 -5.32 12.24 6.11
CA SER A 142 -5.96 13.07 7.13
C SER A 142 -7.22 12.38 7.65
N SER A 143 -7.51 12.56 8.94
CA SER A 143 -8.71 12.04 9.60
C SER A 143 -10.04 12.44 8.92
N LEU A 144 -10.01 13.39 7.99
CA LEU A 144 -11.16 13.83 7.21
C LEU A 144 -11.73 12.75 6.29
N LEU A 145 -10.89 11.82 5.79
CA LEU A 145 -11.30 10.68 4.98
C LEU A 145 -11.26 9.35 5.76
N LYS A 146 -10.77 9.34 6.99
CA LYS A 146 -10.97 8.23 7.91
C LYS A 146 -12.46 8.17 8.31
N ARG A 147 -13.28 7.78 7.36
CA ARG A 147 -14.58 7.20 7.60
C ARG A 147 -14.36 6.13 8.65
N ASN A 148 -14.94 6.29 9.85
CA ASN A 148 -14.86 5.42 11.02
C ASN A 148 -14.29 4.04 10.66
N SER A 149 -12.98 3.90 10.72
CA SER A 149 -12.34 2.58 10.53
C SER A 149 -12.67 1.79 11.79
N THR A 150 -13.82 1.14 11.76
CA THR A 150 -14.14 0.12 12.72
C THR A 150 -13.12 -0.98 12.50
N HIS A 151 -12.12 -1.02 13.40
CA HIS A 151 -11.04 -2.00 13.32
C HIS A 151 -11.63 -3.41 13.26
N LEU A 152 -11.07 -4.23 12.37
CA LEU A 152 -11.39 -5.65 12.32
C LEU A 152 -10.65 -6.36 13.45
N PHE A 153 -11.34 -7.27 14.12
CA PHE A 153 -10.73 -8.12 15.14
C PHE A 153 -10.82 -9.58 14.72
N LEU A 154 -9.70 -10.28 14.78
CA LEU A 154 -9.66 -11.72 14.70
C LEU A 154 -9.84 -12.26 16.12
N VAL A 155 -10.96 -12.92 16.36
CA VAL A 155 -11.28 -13.54 17.63
C VAL A 155 -11.17 -15.05 17.50
N LYS A 156 -10.38 -15.67 18.38
CA LYS A 156 -10.30 -17.12 18.54
C LYS A 156 -10.93 -17.50 19.86
N LEU A 157 -11.95 -18.31 19.81
CA LEU A 157 -12.67 -18.71 21.01
C LEU A 157 -13.09 -20.18 20.95
N GLU A 158 -13.31 -20.76 22.14
CA GLU A 158 -13.98 -22.04 22.30
C GLU A 158 -15.51 -21.79 22.28
N TYR A 159 -16.23 -22.48 21.39
CA TYR A 159 -17.66 -22.24 21.17
C TYR A 159 -18.46 -22.62 22.42
N ASN A 160 -19.28 -21.69 22.87
CA ASN A 160 -20.31 -21.86 23.86
C ASN A 160 -21.42 -20.86 23.55
N ASP A 161 -22.69 -21.26 23.65
CA ASP A 161 -23.84 -20.39 23.35
C ASP A 161 -23.81 -19.10 24.18
N ASN A 162 -23.41 -19.18 25.44
CA ASN A 162 -23.30 -18.03 26.34
C ASN A 162 -22.21 -17.03 25.92
N ILE A 163 -21.09 -17.49 25.30
CA ILE A 163 -20.02 -16.58 24.88
C ILE A 163 -20.43 -15.77 23.65
N MET A 164 -21.23 -16.35 22.73
CA MET A 164 -21.72 -15.65 21.56
C MET A 164 -22.64 -14.48 21.92
N GLU A 165 -23.48 -14.66 22.94
CA GLU A 165 -24.35 -13.59 23.43
C GLU A 165 -23.55 -12.49 24.13
N ARG A 166 -22.55 -12.84 24.96
CA ARG A 166 -21.62 -11.89 25.60
C ARG A 166 -20.81 -11.11 24.59
N MET A 167 -20.34 -11.77 23.53
CA MET A 167 -19.64 -11.10 22.41
C MET A 167 -20.55 -10.10 21.70
N ARG A 168 -21.80 -10.47 21.42
CA ARG A 168 -22.76 -9.58 20.78
C ARG A 168 -23.01 -8.33 21.66
N TYR A 169 -23.09 -8.49 22.95
CA TYR A 169 -23.25 -7.37 23.87
C TYR A 169 -22.01 -6.47 23.95
N PHE A 170 -20.79 -7.07 23.97
CA PHE A 170 -19.54 -6.35 24.10
C PHE A 170 -19.14 -5.60 22.83
N PHE A 171 -19.23 -6.25 21.66
CA PHE A 171 -18.85 -5.67 20.37
C PHE A 171 -20.03 -4.95 19.67
N GLY A 172 -21.22 -4.98 20.22
CA GLY A 172 -22.44 -4.52 19.59
C GLY A 172 -22.93 -5.45 18.48
N PHE A 173 -23.72 -4.93 17.53
CA PHE A 173 -24.05 -5.69 16.32
C PHE A 173 -22.80 -5.77 15.45
N TYR A 174 -22.31 -6.99 15.21
CA TYR A 174 -21.12 -7.23 14.40
C TYR A 174 -21.48 -8.07 13.17
N ASN A 175 -20.82 -7.73 12.04
CA ASN A 175 -20.86 -8.55 10.85
C ASN A 175 -19.65 -9.47 10.84
N PHE A 176 -19.89 -10.77 10.65
CA PHE A 176 -18.83 -11.73 10.38
C PHE A 176 -18.30 -11.50 8.96
N HIS A 177 -17.02 -11.15 8.84
CA HIS A 177 -16.34 -11.08 7.54
C HIS A 177 -15.77 -12.43 7.13
N ARG A 178 -15.37 -13.22 8.10
CA ARG A 178 -14.85 -14.57 7.89
C ARG A 178 -15.14 -15.40 9.13
N PHE A 179 -15.45 -16.66 8.88
CA PHE A 179 -15.75 -17.62 9.93
C PHE A 179 -15.07 -18.94 9.61
N LYS A 180 -14.30 -19.49 10.54
CA LYS A 180 -13.65 -20.79 10.42
C LYS A 180 -13.93 -21.58 11.69
N ILE A 181 -14.51 -22.74 11.53
CA ILE A 181 -14.78 -23.67 12.62
C ILE A 181 -13.78 -24.81 12.56
N THR A 182 -13.20 -25.18 13.70
CA THR A 182 -12.28 -26.31 13.82
C THR A 182 -12.67 -27.13 15.05
N SER A 183 -12.89 -28.42 14.89
CA SER A 183 -13.20 -29.34 15.99
C SER A 183 -11.96 -30.18 16.27
N ASN A 184 -11.50 -30.21 17.54
CA ASN A 184 -10.33 -30.99 18.00
C ASN A 184 -9.08 -30.90 17.10
N GLY A 185 -8.87 -29.74 16.43
CA GLY A 185 -7.74 -29.52 15.50
C GLY A 185 -8.01 -29.93 14.04
N GLU A 186 -9.12 -30.58 13.72
CA GLU A 186 -9.54 -30.93 12.36
C GLU A 186 -10.54 -29.90 11.79
N LYS A 187 -10.44 -29.65 10.47
CA LYS A 187 -11.41 -28.80 9.78
C LYS A 187 -12.77 -29.50 9.74
N VAL A 188 -13.80 -28.86 10.27
CA VAL A 188 -15.19 -29.32 10.13
C VAL A 188 -15.71 -28.87 8.76
N THR A 189 -16.18 -29.82 7.94
CA THR A 189 -16.80 -29.52 6.65
C THR A 189 -18.26 -29.07 6.83
N ASN A 190 -18.79 -28.29 5.87
CA ASN A 190 -20.19 -27.82 5.92
C ASN A 190 -21.20 -28.95 6.02
N ASP A 191 -20.86 -30.14 5.50
CA ASP A 191 -21.72 -31.32 5.54
C ASP A 191 -21.87 -31.88 6.96
N GLU A 192 -20.82 -31.77 7.81
CA GLU A 192 -20.86 -32.19 9.21
C GLU A 192 -21.68 -31.22 10.08
N ILE A 193 -21.71 -29.94 9.72
CA ILE A 193 -22.52 -28.92 10.41
C ILE A 193 -24.01 -29.16 10.13
N THR A 194 -24.36 -29.58 8.88
CA THR A 194 -25.74 -29.85 8.48
C THR A 194 -26.26 -31.13 9.10
N ALA A 195 -25.40 -32.14 9.31
CA ALA A 195 -25.77 -33.40 9.95
C ALA A 195 -25.97 -33.29 11.47
N ALA A 196 -25.39 -32.25 12.11
CA ALA A 196 -25.46 -32.02 13.56
C ALA A 196 -26.73 -31.29 14.03
N ASN A 197 -27.67 -30.96 13.12
CA ASN A 197 -28.88 -30.17 13.42
C ASN A 197 -29.90 -30.84 14.38
N GLY A 198 -29.51 -31.84 15.15
CA GLY A 198 -30.38 -32.51 16.12
C GLY A 198 -29.77 -32.82 17.48
N ASP A 199 -28.46 -32.65 17.67
CA ASP A 199 -27.75 -33.17 18.88
C ASP A 199 -26.83 -32.08 19.46
N HIS A 200 -27.43 -31.07 20.11
CA HIS A 200 -26.71 -30.02 20.84
C HIS A 200 -25.83 -30.58 21.96
N GLU A 201 -26.17 -31.73 22.53
CA GLU A 201 -25.42 -32.38 23.61
C GLU A 201 -24.10 -33.01 23.12
N LYS A 202 -24.04 -33.49 21.89
CA LYS A 202 -22.80 -34.01 21.29
C LYS A 202 -21.83 -32.90 20.83
N LEU A 203 -22.33 -31.72 20.47
CA LEU A 203 -21.50 -30.54 20.15
C LEU A 203 -20.86 -29.98 21.46
N ALA A 204 -21.53 -30.04 22.59
CA ALA A 204 -21.00 -29.59 23.89
C ALA A 204 -19.83 -30.46 24.40
N GLN A 205 -19.72 -31.71 23.98
CA GLN A 205 -18.57 -32.58 24.34
C GLN A 205 -17.37 -32.45 23.40
N ARG A 206 -17.54 -31.88 22.21
CA ARG A 206 -16.44 -31.53 21.28
C ARG A 206 -16.03 -30.10 21.54
N ARG A 207 -14.77 -29.85 21.89
CA ARG A 207 -14.20 -28.50 21.98
C ARG A 207 -14.13 -27.92 20.58
N VAL A 208 -15.14 -27.17 20.21
CA VAL A 208 -15.21 -26.50 18.91
C VAL A 208 -14.53 -25.15 18.99
N MET A 209 -13.43 -25.00 18.28
CA MET A 209 -12.71 -23.73 18.17
C MET A 209 -13.27 -22.91 17.02
N VAL A 210 -13.58 -21.66 17.30
CA VAL A 210 -14.08 -20.71 16.31
C VAL A 210 -13.05 -19.60 16.12
N GLU A 211 -12.65 -19.39 14.88
CA GLU A 211 -11.89 -18.23 14.46
C GLU A 211 -12.84 -17.32 13.63
N ALA A 212 -13.12 -16.14 14.14
CA ALA A 212 -14.02 -15.21 13.49
C ALA A 212 -13.36 -13.84 13.28
N VAL A 213 -13.49 -13.28 12.09
CA VAL A 213 -13.14 -11.88 11.84
C VAL A 213 -14.41 -11.06 12.00
N ILE A 214 -14.43 -10.20 13.01
CA ILE A 214 -15.59 -9.37 13.35
C ILE A 214 -15.29 -7.89 13.16
N ARG A 215 -16.30 -7.15 12.74
CA ARG A 215 -16.28 -5.69 12.71
C ARG A 215 -17.22 -5.18 13.80
N PRO A 216 -16.72 -4.69 14.93
CA PRO A 216 -17.58 -4.14 15.99
C PRO A 216 -18.24 -2.85 15.52
N THR A 217 -19.43 -2.58 16.03
CA THR A 217 -20.12 -1.30 15.83
C THR A 217 -19.77 -0.27 16.91
N GLN A 218 -19.18 -0.73 18.03
CA GLN A 218 -18.75 0.10 19.14
C GLN A 218 -17.22 0.25 19.17
N HIS A 219 -16.76 1.37 19.73
CA HIS A 219 -15.34 1.60 19.93
C HIS A 219 -14.85 0.78 21.12
N CYS A 220 -13.99 -0.20 20.87
CA CYS A 220 -13.39 -1.05 21.90
C CYS A 220 -11.98 -0.56 22.23
N SER A 221 -11.75 -0.09 23.47
CA SER A 221 -10.41 0.22 23.98
C SER A 221 -9.63 -1.06 24.31
N VAL A 222 -8.31 -0.96 24.31
CA VAL A 222 -7.43 -2.11 24.67
C VAL A 222 -7.74 -2.62 26.08
N GLU A 223 -8.00 -1.69 27.00
CA GLU A 223 -8.34 -2.02 28.39
C GLU A 223 -9.66 -2.79 28.50
N SER A 224 -10.69 -2.33 27.75
CA SER A 224 -11.99 -3.02 27.71
C SER A 224 -11.87 -4.43 27.16
N ILE A 225 -11.06 -4.61 26.10
CA ILE A 225 -10.80 -5.92 25.50
C ILE A 225 -10.06 -6.83 26.49
N ALA A 226 -9.04 -6.31 27.18
CA ALA A 226 -8.29 -7.08 28.17
C ALA A 226 -9.21 -7.56 29.33
N GLN A 227 -10.08 -6.68 29.84
CA GLN A 227 -11.07 -7.02 30.86
C GLN A 227 -12.09 -8.06 30.35
N PHE A 228 -12.48 -7.95 29.08
CA PHE A 228 -13.42 -8.89 28.48
C PHE A 228 -12.80 -10.30 28.34
N ILE A 229 -11.54 -10.38 27.90
CA ILE A 229 -10.79 -11.67 27.85
C ILE A 229 -10.66 -12.26 29.25
N TYR A 230 -10.30 -11.45 30.25
CA TYR A 230 -10.13 -11.92 31.63
C TYR A 230 -11.43 -12.50 32.22
N LYS A 231 -12.59 -11.92 31.91
CA LYS A 231 -13.91 -12.39 32.36
C LYS A 231 -14.43 -13.59 31.57
N ASN A 232 -13.85 -13.94 30.43
CA ASN A 232 -14.34 -14.97 29.53
C ASN A 232 -13.17 -15.89 29.10
N PRO A 233 -12.84 -16.92 29.92
CA PRO A 233 -11.71 -17.82 29.67
C PRO A 233 -11.85 -18.66 28.39
N GLU A 234 -13.05 -18.72 27.83
CA GLU A 234 -13.32 -19.37 26.55
C GLU A 234 -12.67 -18.63 25.38
N ILE A 235 -12.36 -17.34 25.52
CA ILE A 235 -11.66 -16.54 24.52
C ILE A 235 -10.17 -16.78 24.64
N LYS A 236 -9.57 -17.33 23.59
CA LYS A 236 -8.13 -17.66 23.56
C LYS A 236 -7.28 -16.48 23.11
N SER A 237 -7.73 -15.72 22.11
CA SER A 237 -7.06 -14.50 21.66
C SER A 237 -8.03 -13.57 20.94
N ILE A 238 -7.74 -12.26 21.05
CA ILE A 238 -8.34 -11.20 20.23
C ILE A 238 -7.17 -10.42 19.63
N GLU A 239 -7.03 -10.49 18.32
CA GLU A 239 -6.01 -9.76 17.57
C GLU A 239 -6.69 -8.63 16.78
N ARG A 240 -6.15 -7.41 16.90
CA ARG A 240 -6.56 -6.31 16.05
C ARG A 240 -5.90 -6.49 14.69
N LEU A 241 -6.72 -6.63 13.65
CA LEU A 241 -6.23 -6.58 12.29
C LEU A 241 -6.09 -5.10 11.90
N GLU A 242 -4.89 -4.71 11.48
CA GLU A 242 -4.70 -3.41 10.84
C GLU A 242 -5.51 -3.41 9.55
N ASP A 243 -6.19 -2.30 9.25
CA ASP A 243 -7.14 -2.16 8.15
C ASP A 243 -6.66 -2.83 6.86
N LEU A 244 -7.50 -3.69 6.31
CA LEU A 244 -7.38 -4.32 5.01
C LEU A 244 -7.52 -3.31 3.88
#